data_2a2544abdf57a5b639258243ca30cf7c
#
_entry.id   2a2544abdf57a5b639258243ca30cf7c
#
_cell.length_a   1.000
_cell.length_b   1.000
_cell.length_c   1.000
_cell.angle_alpha   90.00
_cell.angle_beta   90.00
_cell.angle_gamma   90.00
#
_symmetry.space_group_name_H-M   'P 1'
#
loop_
_entity.id
_entity.type
_entity.pdbx_description
1 polymer ?
#
loop_
_entity_poly.entity_id
_entity_poly.type
_entity_poly.pdbx_seq_one_letter_code
_entity_poly.pdbx_strand_id
1 'polypeptide(L)'
;LPSFEMSQAVEVIMEKEAVINASAKEDGPGGTVVLWSDIEDVDSITSVSGNIYSQGGSEGGNGGIVETSGRKLEINDAYVSTLADHGETGQWLLDPGDIDISSSGTVSSLYYSYQPTENTTIQTSAIESALNSNNLTIPQL
;
A
#
# COMPACT_ATOMS: atom_id res chain seq x y z
N LEU A 1 -18.20 17.59 23.81
CA LEU A 1 -17.24 17.96 22.77
C LEU A 1 -17.91 17.76 21.43
N PRO A 2 -17.87 18.73 20.49
CA PRO A 2 -18.35 18.49 19.14
C PRO A 2 -17.57 17.33 18.54
N SER A 3 -18.29 16.35 17.97
CA SER A 3 -17.69 15.29 17.14
C SER A 3 -17.12 15.98 15.90
N PHE A 4 -15.80 16.04 15.79
CA PHE A 4 -15.18 16.38 14.52
C PHE A 4 -15.35 15.17 13.60
N GLU A 5 -16.30 15.22 12.70
CA GLU A 5 -16.31 14.35 11.53
C GLU A 5 -15.17 14.83 10.62
N MET A 6 -14.10 14.08 10.57
CA MET A 6 -13.03 14.32 9.59
C MET A 6 -13.54 13.80 8.25
N SER A 7 -13.67 14.69 7.29
CA SER A 7 -13.93 14.29 5.91
C SER A 7 -12.75 13.46 5.41
N GLN A 8 -13.04 12.35 4.73
CA GLN A 8 -12.02 11.59 4.04
C GLN A 8 -11.52 12.37 2.82
N ALA A 9 -10.27 12.14 2.45
CA ALA A 9 -9.69 12.79 1.28
C ALA A 9 -10.22 12.13 0.00
N VAL A 10 -10.61 12.95 -0.96
CA VAL A 10 -10.96 12.47 -2.31
C VAL A 10 -9.69 12.11 -3.09
N GLU A 11 -8.58 12.78 -2.79
CA GLU A 11 -7.31 12.53 -3.46
C GLU A 11 -6.17 12.41 -2.45
N VAL A 12 -5.41 11.32 -2.55
CA VAL A 12 -4.18 11.08 -1.78
C VAL A 12 -3.06 10.78 -2.76
N ILE A 13 -2.05 11.66 -2.81
CA ILE A 13 -0.91 11.53 -3.73
C ILE A 13 0.39 11.47 -2.94
N MET A 14 1.19 10.44 -3.24
CA MET A 14 2.58 10.35 -2.81
C MET A 14 3.49 10.38 -4.04
N GLU A 15 4.23 11.45 -4.18
CA GLU A 15 5.11 11.70 -5.32
C GLU A 15 6.33 10.76 -5.33
N LYS A 16 6.95 10.57 -6.50
CA LYS A 16 8.06 9.64 -6.73
C LYS A 16 9.26 9.86 -5.81
N GLU A 17 9.59 11.12 -5.49
CA GLU A 17 10.73 11.46 -4.63
C GLU A 17 10.36 11.49 -3.14
N ALA A 18 9.10 11.25 -2.80
CA ALA A 18 8.65 11.26 -1.41
C ALA A 18 9.09 9.99 -0.67
N VAL A 19 9.41 10.16 0.61
CA VAL A 19 9.78 9.06 1.50
C VAL A 19 8.97 9.14 2.79
N ILE A 20 8.32 8.05 3.13
CA ILE A 20 7.73 7.84 4.44
C ILE A 20 8.54 6.78 5.17
N ASN A 21 9.04 7.09 6.35
CA ASN A 21 9.82 6.15 7.16
C ASN A 21 9.23 6.04 8.58
N ALA A 22 8.55 4.94 8.83
CA ALA A 22 7.98 4.52 10.10
C ALA A 22 8.73 3.34 10.71
N SER A 23 9.99 3.09 10.28
CA SER A 23 10.81 2.01 10.81
C SER A 23 11.26 2.29 12.25
N ALA A 24 11.37 1.23 13.05
CA ALA A 24 12.09 1.31 14.33
C ALA A 24 13.58 1.52 14.08
N LYS A 25 14.28 2.19 15.01
CA LYS A 25 15.72 2.48 14.86
C LYS A 25 16.58 1.33 15.39
N GLU A 26 16.43 0.99 16.64
CA GLU A 26 17.28 0.01 17.34
C GLU A 26 16.46 -1.23 17.71
N ASP A 27 15.52 -1.11 18.61
CA ASP A 27 14.67 -2.21 19.09
C ASP A 27 13.19 -1.79 19.00
N GLY A 28 12.36 -2.72 18.54
CA GLY A 28 10.92 -2.53 18.42
C GLY A 28 10.37 -2.79 17.01
N PRO A 29 9.05 -2.92 16.90
CA PRO A 29 8.41 -3.16 15.62
C PRO A 29 8.37 -1.89 14.76
N GLY A 30 8.30 -2.10 13.46
CA GLY A 30 7.93 -1.03 12.51
C GLY A 30 6.55 -0.46 12.84
N GLY A 31 6.32 0.78 12.43
CA GLY A 31 5.07 1.49 12.67
C GLY A 31 3.96 1.10 11.68
N THR A 32 2.88 1.88 11.69
CA THR A 32 1.78 1.75 10.74
C THR A 32 1.74 2.96 9.83
N VAL A 33 1.69 2.74 8.53
CA VAL A 33 1.51 3.76 7.50
C VAL A 33 0.21 3.48 6.76
N VAL A 34 -0.67 4.47 6.67
CA VAL A 34 -1.95 4.36 5.97
C VAL A 34 -2.07 5.49 4.97
N LEU A 35 -2.24 5.15 3.70
CA LEU A 35 -2.55 6.07 2.60
C LEU A 35 -3.91 5.65 2.03
N TRP A 36 -4.93 6.43 2.34
CA TRP A 36 -6.31 6.05 2.10
C TRP A 36 -7.16 7.24 1.64
N SER A 37 -7.77 7.13 0.46
CA SER A 37 -8.81 8.03 -0.02
C SER A 37 -10.20 7.46 0.26
N ASP A 38 -11.24 8.29 0.10
CA ASP A 38 -12.63 7.90 0.37
C ASP A 38 -13.10 6.79 -0.59
N ILE A 39 -13.30 5.59 -0.05
CA ILE A 39 -13.75 4.43 -0.86
C ILE A 39 -15.21 4.54 -1.31
N GLU A 40 -16.02 5.40 -0.68
CA GLU A 40 -17.42 5.62 -1.06
C GLU A 40 -17.55 6.64 -2.19
N ASP A 41 -16.57 7.50 -2.37
CA ASP A 41 -16.55 8.49 -3.46
C ASP A 41 -16.01 7.86 -4.75
N VAL A 42 -16.84 7.85 -5.79
CA VAL A 42 -16.51 7.23 -7.09
C VAL A 42 -15.33 7.90 -7.82
N ASP A 43 -15.03 9.14 -7.48
CA ASP A 43 -13.95 9.91 -8.09
C ASP A 43 -12.66 9.86 -7.26
N SER A 44 -12.70 9.24 -6.08
CA SER A 44 -11.54 9.23 -5.20
C SER A 44 -10.40 8.36 -5.73
N ILE A 45 -9.18 8.81 -5.45
CA ILE A 45 -7.94 8.15 -5.90
C ILE A 45 -6.85 8.20 -4.82
N THR A 46 -6.16 7.09 -4.67
CA THR A 46 -4.88 7.01 -3.97
C THR A 46 -3.79 6.64 -4.96
N SER A 47 -2.83 7.53 -5.18
CA SER A 47 -1.69 7.32 -6.10
C SER A 47 -0.39 7.36 -5.32
N VAL A 48 0.38 6.27 -5.40
CA VAL A 48 1.63 6.10 -4.65
C VAL A 48 2.77 5.78 -5.59
N SER A 49 3.80 6.63 -5.59
CA SER A 49 4.99 6.48 -6.44
C SER A 49 6.32 6.56 -5.67
N GLY A 50 6.29 6.85 -4.38
CA GLY A 50 7.47 7.04 -3.54
C GLY A 50 7.92 5.77 -2.80
N ASN A 51 8.77 5.98 -1.79
CA ASN A 51 9.31 4.90 -0.98
C ASN A 51 8.70 4.90 0.43
N ILE A 52 8.22 3.76 0.88
CA ILE A 52 7.64 3.58 2.21
C ILE A 52 8.43 2.50 2.97
N TYR A 53 8.90 2.85 4.14
CA TYR A 53 9.61 1.94 5.04
C TYR A 53 8.86 1.82 6.36
N SER A 54 8.59 0.59 6.77
CA SER A 54 8.02 0.26 8.07
C SER A 54 8.70 -1.00 8.60
N GLN A 55 10.01 -0.89 8.79
CA GLN A 55 10.89 -2.01 9.11
C GLN A 55 11.02 -2.21 10.62
N GLY A 56 11.29 -3.45 11.02
CA GLY A 56 11.70 -3.76 12.38
C GLY A 56 13.05 -3.14 12.73
N GLY A 57 13.32 -2.96 14.01
CA GLY A 57 14.58 -2.39 14.50
C GLY A 57 15.81 -3.25 14.21
N SER A 58 16.97 -2.62 14.15
CA SER A 58 18.24 -3.30 13.84
C SER A 58 18.68 -4.31 14.89
N GLU A 59 18.19 -4.23 16.12
CA GLU A 59 18.51 -5.16 17.22
C GLU A 59 17.34 -6.11 17.54
N GLY A 60 16.10 -5.76 17.13
CA GLY A 60 14.92 -6.59 17.33
C GLY A 60 13.62 -5.91 16.93
N GLY A 61 12.60 -6.72 16.74
CA GLY A 61 11.24 -6.27 16.41
C GLY A 61 10.78 -6.70 15.03
N ASN A 62 9.48 -6.89 14.91
CA ASN A 62 8.85 -7.29 13.66
C ASN A 62 8.73 -6.09 12.70
N GLY A 63 8.59 -6.34 11.41
CA GLY A 63 8.16 -5.35 10.45
C GLY A 63 6.77 -4.82 10.79
N GLY A 64 6.47 -3.60 10.35
CA GLY A 64 5.19 -2.95 10.61
C GLY A 64 4.13 -3.21 9.54
N ILE A 65 3.18 -2.32 9.44
CA ILE A 65 2.04 -2.42 8.53
C ILE A 65 2.02 -1.21 7.61
N VAL A 66 1.87 -1.47 6.32
CA VAL A 66 1.59 -0.44 5.32
C VAL A 66 0.25 -0.77 4.69
N GLU A 67 -0.65 0.19 4.61
CA GLU A 67 -1.92 0.08 3.90
C GLU A 67 -1.99 1.15 2.82
N THR A 68 -2.31 0.74 1.60
CA THR A 68 -2.62 1.63 0.49
C THR A 68 -3.98 1.23 -0.05
N SER A 69 -4.97 2.11 0.13
CA SER A 69 -6.38 1.82 -0.13
C SER A 69 -7.06 3.00 -0.81
N GLY A 70 -8.10 2.73 -1.57
CA GLY A 70 -8.90 3.77 -2.22
C GLY A 70 -9.81 3.20 -3.28
N ARG A 71 -10.80 3.99 -3.69
CA ARG A 71 -11.71 3.60 -4.77
C ARG A 71 -10.96 3.33 -6.06
N LYS A 72 -10.04 4.22 -6.41
CA LYS A 72 -8.99 4.01 -7.42
C LYS A 72 -7.65 3.93 -6.69
N LEU A 73 -6.88 2.89 -6.95
CA LEU A 73 -5.55 2.71 -6.37
C LEU A 73 -4.51 2.59 -7.48
N GLU A 74 -3.57 3.52 -7.50
CA GLU A 74 -2.44 3.53 -8.43
C GLU A 74 -1.15 3.35 -7.67
N ILE A 75 -0.42 2.28 -7.97
CA ILE A 75 0.92 2.03 -7.43
C ILE A 75 1.91 2.13 -8.59
N ASN A 76 2.53 3.28 -8.73
CA ASN A 76 3.39 3.63 -9.85
C ASN A 76 4.86 3.57 -9.43
N ASP A 77 5.50 2.41 -9.59
CA ASP A 77 6.89 2.17 -9.20
C ASP A 77 7.19 2.44 -7.70
N ALA A 78 6.17 2.41 -6.85
CA ALA A 78 6.35 2.57 -5.41
C ALA A 78 7.16 1.40 -4.82
N TYR A 79 8.08 1.73 -3.94
CA TYR A 79 8.81 0.74 -3.16
C TYR A 79 8.29 0.73 -1.72
N VAL A 80 7.84 -0.43 -1.28
CA VAL A 80 7.40 -0.63 0.12
C VAL A 80 8.26 -1.72 0.75
N SER A 81 8.75 -1.47 1.95
CA SER A 81 9.51 -2.45 2.73
C SER A 81 9.04 -2.50 4.17
N THR A 82 8.62 -3.70 4.57
CA THR A 82 8.25 -4.05 5.94
C THR A 82 9.16 -5.16 6.51
N LEU A 83 10.40 -5.25 6.02
CA LEU A 83 11.37 -6.24 6.44
C LEU A 83 11.75 -6.08 7.92
N ALA A 84 12.23 -7.18 8.52
CA ALA A 84 12.77 -7.19 9.86
C ALA A 84 13.96 -8.14 9.90
N ASP A 85 15.16 -7.64 10.23
CA ASP A 85 16.38 -8.42 10.29
C ASP A 85 16.37 -9.42 11.46
N HIS A 86 15.69 -9.05 12.54
CA HIS A 86 15.60 -9.82 13.79
C HIS A 86 14.16 -10.03 14.25
N GLY A 87 13.24 -10.23 13.29
CA GLY A 87 11.81 -10.43 13.53
C GLY A 87 11.09 -10.98 12.32
N GLU A 88 9.79 -11.01 12.40
CA GLU A 88 8.94 -11.41 11.27
C GLU A 88 8.75 -10.22 10.32
N THR A 89 8.81 -10.49 9.02
CA THR A 89 8.44 -9.51 7.99
C THR A 89 7.01 -9.03 8.22
N GLY A 90 6.81 -7.71 8.16
CA GLY A 90 5.51 -7.09 8.32
C GLY A 90 4.59 -7.28 7.10
N GLN A 91 3.61 -6.44 6.96
CA GLN A 91 2.54 -6.60 5.97
C GLN A 91 2.37 -5.36 5.11
N TRP A 92 2.14 -5.55 3.81
CA TRP A 92 1.57 -4.56 2.93
C TRP A 92 0.17 -4.98 2.51
N LEU A 93 -0.82 -4.18 2.87
CA LEU A 93 -2.23 -4.35 2.52
C LEU A 93 -2.55 -3.44 1.33
N LEU A 94 -3.04 -4.05 0.27
CA LEU A 94 -3.61 -3.40 -0.91
C LEU A 94 -5.12 -3.68 -0.87
N ASP A 95 -5.92 -2.65 -0.64
CA ASP A 95 -7.38 -2.80 -0.54
C ASP A 95 -8.11 -1.97 -1.60
N PRO A 96 -8.12 -2.42 -2.86
CA PRO A 96 -8.98 -1.91 -3.93
C PRO A 96 -10.29 -2.69 -3.98
N GLY A 97 -11.30 -2.16 -4.68
CA GLY A 97 -12.59 -2.83 -4.84
C GLY A 97 -12.53 -4.16 -5.60
N ASP A 98 -11.95 -4.18 -6.81
CA ASP A 98 -11.82 -5.39 -7.64
C ASP A 98 -10.40 -5.51 -8.20
N ILE A 99 -9.83 -6.73 -8.21
CA ILE A 99 -8.47 -7.01 -8.70
C ILE A 99 -8.48 -8.21 -9.63
N ASP A 100 -7.84 -8.05 -10.78
CA ASP A 100 -7.44 -9.12 -11.70
C ASP A 100 -5.93 -9.37 -11.62
N ILE A 101 -5.51 -10.60 -11.40
CA ILE A 101 -4.10 -10.99 -11.40
C ILE A 101 -3.77 -11.72 -12.68
N SER A 102 -2.91 -11.18 -13.53
CA SER A 102 -2.58 -11.75 -14.83
C SER A 102 -1.06 -11.82 -15.09
N SER A 103 -0.63 -12.87 -15.76
CA SER A 103 0.75 -13.00 -16.23
C SER A 103 1.05 -12.17 -17.50
N SER A 104 0.01 -11.62 -18.13
CA SER A 104 0.12 -10.80 -19.34
C SER A 104 -0.70 -9.53 -19.18
N GLY A 105 -0.05 -8.41 -19.02
CA GLY A 105 -0.70 -7.11 -18.94
C GLY A 105 0.33 -5.99 -19.05
N THR A 106 -0.10 -4.82 -19.46
CA THR A 106 0.75 -3.63 -19.62
C THR A 106 0.93 -2.83 -18.34
N VAL A 107 0.50 -3.37 -17.20
CA VAL A 107 0.49 -2.61 -15.95
C VAL A 107 1.73 -2.93 -15.15
N SER A 108 2.70 -2.05 -15.22
CA SER A 108 3.81 -1.94 -14.25
C SER A 108 3.37 -1.28 -12.94
N SER A 109 2.10 -0.97 -12.79
CA SER A 109 1.49 -0.31 -11.64
C SER A 109 0.18 -0.98 -11.26
N LEU A 110 -0.11 -1.03 -9.97
CA LEU A 110 -1.39 -1.47 -9.45
C LEU A 110 -2.39 -0.34 -9.64
N TYR A 111 -3.22 -0.42 -10.68
CA TYR A 111 -4.27 0.54 -10.97
C TYR A 111 -5.62 -0.09 -10.67
N TYR A 112 -6.38 0.52 -9.78
CA TYR A 112 -7.79 0.20 -9.58
C TYR A 112 -8.67 1.33 -10.13
N SER A 113 -9.59 0.99 -11.01
CA SER A 113 -10.65 1.87 -11.46
C SER A 113 -11.99 1.15 -11.33
N TYR A 114 -12.86 1.64 -10.45
CA TYR A 114 -14.24 1.19 -10.44
C TYR A 114 -14.95 1.72 -11.68
N GLN A 115 -14.89 0.91 -12.71
CA GLN A 115 -15.85 0.93 -13.80
C GLN A 115 -16.55 -0.43 -13.76
N PRO A 116 -17.87 -0.53 -13.81
CA PRO A 116 -18.57 -1.81 -13.75
C PRO A 116 -18.24 -2.78 -14.92
N THR A 117 -17.32 -2.42 -15.78
CA THR A 117 -16.91 -3.18 -16.98
C THR A 117 -15.40 -3.41 -17.11
N GLU A 118 -14.57 -2.90 -16.20
CA GLU A 118 -13.11 -3.04 -16.31
C GLU A 118 -12.51 -3.53 -14.99
N ASN A 119 -11.90 -4.71 -15.03
CA ASN A 119 -11.17 -5.30 -13.91
C ASN A 119 -9.75 -4.70 -13.84
N THR A 120 -9.28 -4.45 -12.64
CA THR A 120 -7.86 -4.08 -12.43
C THR A 120 -6.99 -5.32 -12.61
N THR A 121 -6.02 -5.22 -13.50
CA THR A 121 -5.08 -6.32 -13.74
C THR A 121 -3.73 -6.03 -13.10
N ILE A 122 -3.35 -6.84 -12.11
CA ILE A 122 -2.02 -6.80 -11.50
C ILE A 122 -1.11 -7.81 -12.19
N GLN A 123 0.07 -7.38 -12.60
CA GLN A 123 1.08 -8.29 -13.09
C GLN A 123 1.64 -9.15 -11.96
N THR A 124 1.81 -10.44 -12.22
CA THR A 124 2.44 -11.37 -11.25
C THR A 124 3.83 -10.90 -10.81
N SER A 125 4.60 -10.28 -11.71
CA SER A 125 5.92 -9.72 -11.39
C SER A 125 5.88 -8.59 -10.37
N ALA A 126 4.81 -7.79 -10.33
CA ALA A 126 4.63 -6.75 -9.32
C ALA A 126 4.36 -7.37 -7.94
N ILE A 127 3.57 -8.43 -7.90
CA ILE A 127 3.31 -9.22 -6.70
C ILE A 127 4.59 -9.89 -6.21
N GLU A 128 5.34 -10.55 -7.10
CA GLU A 128 6.62 -11.18 -6.78
C GLU A 128 7.62 -10.17 -6.19
N SER A 129 7.70 -8.97 -6.79
CA SER A 129 8.57 -7.90 -6.28
C SER A 129 8.14 -7.42 -4.89
N ALA A 130 6.84 -7.26 -4.66
CA ALA A 130 6.32 -6.86 -3.35
C ALA A 130 6.59 -7.92 -2.28
N LEU A 131 6.49 -9.21 -2.61
CA LEU A 131 6.73 -10.32 -1.69
C LEU A 131 8.20 -10.45 -1.25
N ASN A 132 9.15 -9.87 -1.98
CA ASN A 132 10.56 -9.85 -1.56
C ASN A 132 10.80 -9.00 -0.30
N SER A 133 9.91 -8.08 0.01
CA SER A 133 10.08 -7.11 1.11
C SER A 133 8.89 -7.02 2.05
N ASN A 134 7.85 -7.81 1.80
CA ASN A 134 6.59 -7.73 2.56
C ASN A 134 5.86 -9.08 2.58
N ASN A 135 4.99 -9.28 3.56
CA ASN A 135 3.84 -10.15 3.40
C ASN A 135 2.73 -9.33 2.73
N LEU A 136 2.25 -9.77 1.59
CA LEU A 136 1.25 -9.05 0.80
C LEU A 136 -0.15 -9.60 1.08
N THR A 137 -1.08 -8.73 1.38
CA THR A 137 -2.50 -9.07 1.50
C THR A 137 -3.31 -8.24 0.52
N ILE A 138 -4.14 -8.90 -0.24
CA ILE A 138 -5.07 -8.32 -1.20
C ILE A 138 -6.45 -8.90 -0.84
N PRO A 139 -7.26 -8.19 -0.05
CA PRO A 139 -8.60 -8.67 0.29
C PRO A 139 -9.49 -8.60 -0.95
N GLN A 140 -10.39 -9.55 -1.04
CA GLN A 140 -11.48 -9.54 -1.99
C GLN A 140 -12.76 -9.14 -1.24
N LEU A 141 -13.42 -8.08 -1.67
CA LEU A 141 -14.72 -7.66 -1.17
C LEU A 141 -15.86 -8.49 -1.78
#